data_358b1de206a96326e1ccc7c213bf9df1
#
_entry.id   358b1de206a96326e1ccc7c213bf9df1
#
_cell.length_a   1.000
_cell.length_b   1.000
_cell.length_c   1.000
_cell.angle_alpha   90.00
_cell.angle_beta   90.00
_cell.angle_gamma   90.00
#
_symmetry.space_group_name_H-M   'P 1'
#
loop_
_entity.id
_entity.type
_entity.pdbx_description
1 polymer ?
#
loop_
_entity_poly.entity_id
_entity_poly.type
_entity_poly.pdbx_seq_one_letter_code
_entity_poly.pdbx_strand_id
1 'polypeptide(L)'
;CIRDRFISIYFMKLHREGTAILIGCLILFAIATGVLHYFFPVYGFYFALPLWILYGFIVWFFRNPIRESDSSENCVIAPVDGKVVVLEEVFESEFLNQKCIQLSIFMTPLNVHVTRYPVNGKVIYSKYHPGKFLVAFHPKSSELNERTTVVVENADHTKVLFRQIAGAVARRIVCYSKENDDAVAGKEYGFIKFGSRVDIFLPLDTEINVKVGDKTKGGIQKIAQLK
;
A
#
# COMPACT_ATOMS: atom_id res chain seq x y z
N CYS A 1 22.58 -26.98 -4.02
CA CYS A 1 23.64 -26.02 -3.72
C CYS A 1 23.13 -25.06 -2.67
N ILE A 2 23.57 -25.26 -1.42
CA ILE A 2 23.10 -24.55 -0.23
C ILE A 2 24.18 -23.51 0.07
N ARG A 3 24.23 -22.42 -0.70
CA ARG A 3 25.26 -21.43 -0.38
C ARG A 3 25.03 -20.08 -1.04
N ASP A 4 23.92 -19.44 -0.81
CA ASP A 4 23.78 -18.00 -1.09
C ASP A 4 22.56 -17.38 -0.39
N ARG A 5 22.22 -17.92 0.79
CA ARG A 5 21.30 -17.26 1.69
C ARG A 5 22.07 -16.31 2.61
N PHE A 6 23.04 -15.57 2.03
CA PHE A 6 23.71 -14.50 2.74
C PHE A 6 22.83 -13.26 2.73
N ILE A 7 22.24 -13.01 3.91
CA ILE A 7 22.03 -11.69 4.53
C ILE A 7 21.98 -10.59 3.45
N SER A 8 20.88 -10.52 2.72
CA SER A 8 20.46 -9.25 2.15
C SER A 8 20.16 -8.38 3.37
N ILE A 9 21.13 -7.58 3.79
CA ILE A 9 20.89 -6.44 4.66
C ILE A 9 19.90 -5.63 3.85
N TYR A 10 18.62 -5.80 4.17
CA TYR A 10 17.55 -5.03 3.57
C TYR A 10 17.85 -3.58 3.90
N PHE A 11 18.47 -2.86 2.98
CA PHE A 11 18.61 -1.43 3.05
C PHE A 11 17.19 -0.88 3.11
N MET A 12 16.74 -0.61 4.31
CA MET A 12 15.44 -0.04 4.59
C MET A 12 15.48 1.42 4.16
N LYS A 13 15.02 1.70 2.95
CA LYS A 13 14.84 3.08 2.51
C LYS A 13 13.63 3.67 3.22
N LEU A 14 13.72 4.95 3.56
CA LEU A 14 12.56 5.71 4.01
C LEU A 14 11.83 6.27 2.77
N HIS A 15 10.52 6.19 2.84
CA HIS A 15 9.67 6.67 1.75
C HIS A 15 9.66 8.20 1.69
N ARG A 16 9.74 8.77 0.48
CA ARG A 16 9.80 10.24 0.25
C ARG A 16 8.62 11.00 0.87
N GLU A 17 7.42 10.40 0.91
CA GLU A 17 6.23 11.00 1.54
C GLU A 17 6.34 11.16 3.06
N GLY A 18 7.32 10.49 3.70
CA GLY A 18 7.62 10.61 5.11
C GLY A 18 8.64 11.68 5.45
N THR A 19 9.47 12.12 4.50
CA THR A 19 10.65 12.94 4.79
C THR A 19 10.31 14.22 5.57
N ALA A 20 9.34 15.00 5.11
CA ALA A 20 8.94 16.23 5.79
C ALA A 20 8.35 15.98 7.18
N ILE A 21 7.55 14.91 7.33
CA ILE A 21 6.95 14.52 8.61
C ILE A 21 8.04 14.08 9.58
N LEU A 22 8.98 13.26 9.13
CA LEU A 22 10.09 12.76 9.95
C LEU A 22 10.98 13.90 10.44
N ILE A 23 11.36 14.84 9.56
CA ILE A 23 12.16 16.00 9.95
C ILE A 23 11.39 16.88 10.93
N GLY A 24 10.11 17.18 10.66
CA GLY A 24 9.27 17.99 11.54
C GLY A 24 9.10 17.36 12.92
N CYS A 25 8.81 16.05 12.99
CA CYS A 25 8.69 15.32 14.25
C CYS A 25 10.04 15.27 15.00
N LEU A 26 11.16 15.07 14.30
CA LEU A 26 12.49 15.06 14.90
C LEU A 26 12.78 16.39 15.62
N ILE A 27 12.57 17.51 14.92
CA ILE A 27 12.79 18.85 15.48
C ILE A 27 11.86 19.08 16.67
N LEU A 28 10.56 18.82 16.51
CA LEU A 28 9.56 19.02 17.56
C LEU A 28 9.89 18.21 18.83
N PHE A 29 10.26 16.92 18.67
CA PHE A 29 10.53 16.04 19.81
C PHE A 29 11.88 16.37 20.46
N ALA A 30 12.86 16.83 19.68
CA ALA A 30 14.12 17.33 20.24
C ALA A 30 13.89 18.59 21.10
N ILE A 31 13.11 19.55 20.62
CA ILE A 31 12.73 20.76 21.38
C ILE A 31 11.96 20.35 22.65
N ALA A 32 10.96 19.50 22.51
CA ALA A 32 10.17 19.01 23.65
C ALA A 32 11.04 18.32 24.71
N THR A 33 12.00 17.52 24.28
CA THR A 33 12.97 16.86 25.17
C THR A 33 13.83 17.87 25.91
N GLY A 34 14.31 18.91 25.20
CA GLY A 34 15.09 20.00 25.84
C GLY A 34 14.28 20.78 26.89
N VAL A 35 13.02 21.10 26.56
CA VAL A 35 12.09 21.77 27.51
C VAL A 35 11.81 20.88 28.73
N LEU A 36 11.52 19.59 28.52
CA LEU A 36 11.29 18.65 29.62
C LEU A 36 12.52 18.51 30.50
N HIS A 37 13.73 18.46 29.92
CA HIS A 37 14.95 18.41 30.70
C HIS A 37 15.24 19.69 31.49
N TYR A 38 14.92 20.86 30.91
CA TYR A 38 15.06 22.15 31.58
C TYR A 38 14.19 22.26 32.85
N PHE A 39 12.92 21.86 32.75
CA PHE A 39 11.98 21.92 33.88
C PHE A 39 12.11 20.75 34.87
N PHE A 40 12.56 19.58 34.39
CA PHE A 40 12.68 18.35 35.16
C PHE A 40 14.06 17.69 34.94
N PRO A 41 15.15 18.26 35.47
CA PRO A 41 16.53 17.83 35.16
C PRO A 41 16.78 16.32 35.40
N VAL A 42 16.15 15.74 36.42
CA VAL A 42 16.33 14.32 36.79
C VAL A 42 15.40 13.41 35.97
N TYR A 43 14.15 13.82 35.74
CA TYR A 43 13.12 12.99 35.15
C TYR A 43 12.78 13.33 33.69
N GLY A 44 13.29 14.44 33.15
CA GLY A 44 12.93 14.94 31.82
C GLY A 44 13.17 13.92 30.71
N PHE A 45 14.24 13.12 30.81
CA PHE A 45 14.53 12.05 29.87
C PHE A 45 13.43 10.95 29.88
N TYR A 46 12.99 10.55 31.06
CA TYR A 46 11.93 9.56 31.17
C TYR A 46 10.59 10.05 30.61
N PHE A 47 10.27 11.32 30.80
CA PHE A 47 9.07 11.94 30.21
C PHE A 47 9.18 12.08 28.69
N ALA A 48 10.38 12.23 28.15
CA ALA A 48 10.61 12.29 26.70
C ALA A 48 10.57 10.90 26.01
N LEU A 49 10.80 9.81 26.75
CA LEU A 49 10.86 8.45 26.19
C LEU A 49 9.64 8.07 25.33
N PRO A 50 8.38 8.34 25.73
CA PRO A 50 7.22 8.04 24.90
C PRO A 50 7.23 8.76 23.55
N LEU A 51 7.77 10.00 23.48
CA LEU A 51 7.91 10.75 22.22
C LEU A 51 8.87 10.05 21.28
N TRP A 52 10.00 9.56 21.78
CA TRP A 52 10.98 8.85 20.98
C TRP A 52 10.52 7.47 20.54
N ILE A 53 9.70 6.78 21.34
CA ILE A 53 9.03 5.54 20.95
C ILE A 53 8.06 5.85 19.80
N LEU A 54 7.26 6.92 19.91
CA LEU A 54 6.37 7.36 18.85
C LEU A 54 7.14 7.74 17.58
N TYR A 55 8.28 8.42 17.71
CA TYR A 55 9.16 8.73 16.59
C TYR A 55 9.65 7.47 15.89
N GLY A 56 10.10 6.48 16.65
CA GLY A 56 10.48 5.17 16.11
C GLY A 56 9.35 4.50 15.34
N PHE A 57 8.11 4.59 15.83
CA PHE A 57 6.94 4.08 15.12
C PHE A 57 6.66 4.84 13.82
N ILE A 58 6.81 6.18 13.81
CA ILE A 58 6.67 6.98 12.58
C ILE A 58 7.74 6.61 11.55
N VAL A 59 9.00 6.45 11.97
CA VAL A 59 10.09 5.96 11.09
C VAL A 59 9.73 4.58 10.52
N TRP A 60 9.27 3.66 11.36
CA TRP A 60 8.83 2.33 10.95
C TRP A 60 7.68 2.37 9.95
N PHE A 61 6.71 3.26 10.13
CA PHE A 61 5.58 3.44 9.23
C PHE A 61 6.02 3.83 7.80
N PHE A 62 6.98 4.76 7.68
CA PHE A 62 7.48 5.23 6.39
C PHE A 62 8.58 4.36 5.78
N ARG A 63 8.78 3.12 6.26
CA ARG A 63 9.75 2.22 5.66
C ARG A 63 9.33 1.79 4.26
N ASN A 64 10.28 1.76 3.34
CA ASN A 64 10.12 1.25 1.97
C ASN A 64 11.20 0.20 1.69
N PRO A 65 10.98 -1.07 2.03
CA PRO A 65 11.95 -2.12 1.74
C PRO A 65 12.11 -2.31 0.24
N ILE A 66 13.35 -2.48 -0.22
CA ILE A 66 13.63 -2.84 -1.60
C ILE A 66 13.13 -4.27 -1.80
N ARG A 67 12.34 -4.46 -2.85
CA ARG A 67 11.74 -5.75 -3.19
C ARG A 67 11.91 -6.00 -4.67
N GLU A 68 12.39 -7.18 -4.99
CA GLU A 68 12.45 -7.68 -6.36
C GLU A 68 11.27 -8.61 -6.57
N SER A 69 10.47 -8.34 -7.59
CA SER A 69 9.38 -9.21 -7.99
C SER A 69 9.85 -10.12 -9.11
N ASP A 70 9.63 -11.40 -8.95
CA ASP A 70 9.69 -12.35 -10.04
C ASP A 70 8.37 -12.28 -10.80
N SER A 71 8.27 -11.29 -11.69
CA SER A 71 7.05 -11.03 -12.48
C SER A 71 7.14 -11.81 -13.79
N SER A 72 6.79 -13.10 -13.75
CA SER A 72 6.48 -13.84 -14.97
C SER A 72 5.26 -13.20 -15.67
N GLU A 73 5.18 -13.36 -16.99
CA GLU A 73 4.02 -12.91 -17.79
C GLU A 73 2.71 -13.41 -17.18
N ASN A 74 1.68 -12.57 -17.21
CA ASN A 74 0.34 -12.85 -16.71
C ASN A 74 0.23 -13.14 -15.19
N CYS A 75 1.30 -12.88 -14.42
CA CYS A 75 1.28 -13.03 -12.98
C CYS A 75 0.72 -11.79 -12.29
N VAL A 76 -0.23 -11.96 -11.38
CA VAL A 76 -0.73 -10.88 -10.51
C VAL A 76 0.01 -10.91 -9.19
N ILE A 77 0.77 -9.86 -8.90
CA ILE A 77 1.53 -9.67 -7.67
C ILE A 77 0.71 -8.89 -6.65
N ALA A 78 0.79 -9.25 -5.38
CA ALA A 78 0.14 -8.49 -4.31
C ALA A 78 0.60 -7.02 -4.35
N PRO A 79 -0.32 -6.04 -4.46
CA PRO A 79 0.06 -4.63 -4.54
C PRO A 79 0.54 -4.07 -3.19
N VAL A 80 0.18 -4.70 -2.08
CA VAL A 80 0.45 -4.21 -0.72
C VAL A 80 0.69 -5.34 0.27
N ASP A 81 1.33 -5.00 1.39
CA ASP A 81 1.35 -5.84 2.59
C ASP A 81 0.00 -5.73 3.29
N GLY A 82 -0.59 -6.85 3.67
CA GLY A 82 -1.85 -6.78 4.39
C GLY A 82 -2.47 -8.15 4.63
N LYS A 83 -3.79 -8.15 4.73
CA LYS A 83 -4.62 -9.35 4.89
C LYS A 83 -5.75 -9.31 3.87
N VAL A 84 -5.97 -10.40 3.16
CA VAL A 84 -7.11 -10.54 2.26
C VAL A 84 -8.40 -10.54 3.08
N VAL A 85 -9.31 -9.61 2.79
CA VAL A 85 -10.56 -9.42 3.54
C VAL A 85 -11.81 -9.64 2.69
N VAL A 86 -11.69 -9.51 1.36
CA VAL A 86 -12.78 -9.77 0.41
C VAL A 86 -12.23 -10.58 -0.75
N LEU A 87 -12.99 -11.55 -1.19
CA LEU A 87 -12.80 -12.31 -2.43
C LEU A 87 -14.17 -12.75 -2.90
N GLU A 88 -14.73 -12.02 -3.88
CA GLU A 88 -16.09 -12.25 -4.37
C GLU A 88 -16.27 -11.78 -5.81
N GLU A 89 -17.30 -12.25 -6.49
CA GLU A 89 -17.70 -11.74 -7.79
C GLU A 89 -18.55 -10.48 -7.62
N VAL A 90 -18.19 -9.42 -8.35
CA VAL A 90 -18.91 -8.14 -8.34
C VAL A 90 -19.06 -7.60 -9.76
N PHE A 91 -19.98 -6.66 -9.95
CA PHE A 91 -20.07 -5.86 -11.18
C PHE A 91 -19.27 -4.57 -10.99
N GLU A 92 -18.21 -4.39 -11.78
CA GLU A 92 -17.43 -3.16 -11.77
C GLU A 92 -18.02 -2.17 -12.79
N SER A 93 -18.56 -1.05 -12.29
CA SER A 93 -19.36 -0.10 -13.07
C SER A 93 -18.62 1.19 -13.47
N GLU A 94 -17.39 1.43 -12.97
CA GLU A 94 -16.68 2.68 -13.24
C GLU A 94 -15.95 2.66 -14.59
N PHE A 95 -15.25 1.58 -14.90
CA PHE A 95 -14.43 1.49 -16.10
C PHE A 95 -14.61 0.17 -16.87
N LEU A 96 -14.54 -0.99 -16.18
CA LEU A 96 -14.64 -2.29 -16.84
C LEU A 96 -16.05 -2.57 -17.35
N ASN A 97 -17.06 -2.08 -16.65
CA ASN A 97 -18.49 -2.25 -16.93
C ASN A 97 -18.88 -3.73 -17.17
N GLN A 98 -18.32 -4.62 -16.36
CA GLN A 98 -18.51 -6.07 -16.44
C GLN A 98 -18.41 -6.74 -15.07
N LYS A 99 -18.82 -8.01 -15.00
CA LYS A 99 -18.56 -8.85 -13.83
C LYS A 99 -17.09 -9.20 -13.74
N CYS A 100 -16.54 -9.16 -12.55
CA CYS A 100 -15.14 -9.45 -12.26
C CYS A 100 -14.98 -10.02 -10.84
N ILE A 101 -13.81 -10.58 -10.54
CA ILE A 101 -13.44 -11.01 -9.20
C ILE A 101 -12.83 -9.80 -8.48
N GLN A 102 -13.46 -9.38 -7.37
CA GLN A 102 -12.87 -8.40 -6.46
C GLN A 102 -12.04 -9.11 -5.40
N LEU A 103 -10.77 -8.76 -5.30
CA LEU A 103 -9.84 -9.16 -4.24
C LEU A 103 -9.43 -7.92 -3.47
N SER A 104 -9.75 -7.88 -2.17
CA SER A 104 -9.45 -6.72 -1.32
C SER A 104 -8.43 -7.07 -0.25
N ILE A 105 -7.41 -6.22 -0.11
CA ILE A 105 -6.33 -6.38 0.88
C ILE A 105 -6.38 -5.19 1.84
N PHE A 106 -6.59 -5.48 3.11
CA PHE A 106 -6.61 -4.49 4.20
C PHE A 106 -5.22 -4.34 4.81
N MET A 107 -4.80 -3.10 5.04
CA MET A 107 -3.53 -2.75 5.66
C MET A 107 -3.73 -2.13 7.04
N THR A 108 -3.03 -2.68 8.03
CA THR A 108 -2.90 -2.06 9.36
C THR A 108 -1.74 -1.05 9.38
N PRO A 109 -1.68 -0.09 10.31
CA PRO A 109 -0.55 0.85 10.42
C PRO A 109 0.83 0.20 10.58
N LEU A 110 0.89 -1.08 10.93
CA LEU A 110 2.14 -1.85 11.07
C LEU A 110 2.67 -2.39 9.73
N ASN A 111 1.85 -2.43 8.69
CA ASN A 111 2.23 -2.91 7.37
C ASN A 111 3.08 -1.87 6.60
N VAL A 112 3.71 -2.29 5.49
CA VAL A 112 4.31 -1.36 4.52
C VAL A 112 3.21 -0.74 3.68
N HIS A 113 3.16 0.60 3.62
CA HIS A 113 2.09 1.35 2.98
C HIS A 113 2.38 1.80 1.54
N VAL A 114 3.52 1.37 1.00
CA VAL A 114 3.84 1.54 -0.42
C VAL A 114 2.90 0.67 -1.26
N THR A 115 2.25 1.26 -2.24
CA THR A 115 1.41 0.54 -3.19
C THR A 115 2.17 0.28 -4.48
N ARG A 116 2.07 -0.94 -5.00
CA ARG A 116 2.85 -1.44 -6.13
C ARG A 116 1.93 -1.96 -7.23
N TYR A 117 2.35 -1.77 -8.47
CA TYR A 117 1.60 -2.32 -9.61
C TYR A 117 1.42 -3.83 -9.46
N PRO A 118 0.19 -4.34 -9.61
CA PRO A 118 -0.07 -5.79 -9.51
C PRO A 118 0.34 -6.55 -10.77
N VAL A 119 0.35 -5.90 -11.93
CA VAL A 119 0.62 -6.50 -13.24
C VAL A 119 1.54 -5.63 -14.08
N ASN A 120 2.18 -6.23 -15.11
CA ASN A 120 2.87 -5.51 -16.16
C ASN A 120 1.88 -5.01 -17.20
N GLY A 121 2.18 -3.89 -17.85
CA GLY A 121 1.38 -3.36 -18.96
C GLY A 121 1.42 -1.85 -19.09
N LYS A 122 0.40 -1.30 -19.71
CA LYS A 122 0.23 0.14 -19.93
C LYS A 122 -0.91 0.67 -19.06
N VAL A 123 -0.71 1.78 -18.39
CA VAL A 123 -1.78 2.47 -17.67
C VAL A 123 -2.70 3.13 -18.69
N ILE A 124 -3.94 2.67 -18.78
CA ILE A 124 -4.95 3.18 -19.71
C ILE A 124 -5.98 4.08 -19.02
N TYR A 125 -5.97 4.13 -17.69
CA TYR A 125 -6.86 4.98 -16.89
C TYR A 125 -6.26 5.27 -15.54
N SER A 126 -6.32 6.52 -15.09
CA SER A 126 -5.91 6.93 -13.74
C SER A 126 -6.77 8.09 -13.27
N LYS A 127 -7.57 7.88 -12.22
CA LYS A 127 -8.51 8.88 -11.70
C LYS A 127 -8.53 8.93 -10.18
N TYR A 128 -8.50 10.15 -9.65
CA TYR A 128 -8.72 10.44 -8.25
C TYR A 128 -10.18 10.78 -7.99
N HIS A 129 -10.74 10.22 -6.93
CA HIS A 129 -12.10 10.47 -6.47
C HIS A 129 -12.06 11.01 -5.04
N PRO A 130 -12.46 12.26 -4.82
CA PRO A 130 -12.67 12.77 -3.47
C PRO A 130 -13.81 11.98 -2.80
N GLY A 131 -13.71 11.78 -1.49
CA GLY A 131 -14.70 10.99 -0.77
C GLY A 131 -14.67 11.18 0.74
N LYS A 132 -15.40 10.32 1.44
CA LYS A 132 -15.47 10.24 2.90
C LYS A 132 -14.25 9.45 3.44
N PHE A 133 -14.16 9.38 4.75
CA PHE A 133 -13.12 8.64 5.49
C PHE A 133 -13.78 7.61 6.42
N LEU A 134 -14.58 6.70 5.84
CA LEU A 134 -15.13 5.57 6.58
C LEU A 134 -14.02 4.57 6.90
N VAL A 135 -14.26 3.74 7.90
CA VAL A 135 -13.30 2.66 8.24
C VAL A 135 -13.13 1.74 7.02
N ALA A 136 -11.87 1.47 6.61
CA ALA A 136 -11.57 0.84 5.33
C ALA A 136 -12.11 -0.60 5.15
N PHE A 137 -12.47 -1.30 6.24
CA PHE A 137 -13.11 -2.61 6.16
C PHE A 137 -14.65 -2.54 6.03
N HIS A 138 -15.25 -1.34 6.09
CA HIS A 138 -16.69 -1.19 5.88
C HIS A 138 -17.04 -1.49 4.42
N PRO A 139 -18.10 -2.29 4.11
CA PRO A 139 -18.43 -2.66 2.73
C PRO A 139 -18.59 -1.48 1.77
N LYS A 140 -19.19 -0.38 2.21
CA LYS A 140 -19.37 0.84 1.41
C LYS A 140 -18.12 1.72 1.27
N SER A 141 -16.98 1.35 1.86
CA SER A 141 -15.75 2.15 1.77
C SER A 141 -15.17 2.20 0.36
N SER A 142 -15.37 1.15 -0.44
CA SER A 142 -14.90 1.09 -1.83
C SER A 142 -15.52 2.15 -2.74
N GLU A 143 -16.71 2.63 -2.41
CA GLU A 143 -17.47 3.58 -3.22
C GLU A 143 -17.46 4.99 -2.62
N LEU A 144 -17.56 5.09 -1.30
CA LEU A 144 -17.80 6.37 -0.61
C LEU A 144 -16.53 7.06 -0.13
N ASN A 145 -15.44 6.31 0.09
CA ASN A 145 -14.19 6.90 0.59
C ASN A 145 -13.38 7.58 -0.52
N GLU A 146 -12.50 8.48 -0.09
CA GLU A 146 -11.41 8.97 -0.94
C GLU A 146 -10.69 7.77 -1.55
N ARG A 147 -10.57 7.75 -2.87
CA ARG A 147 -9.96 6.63 -3.61
C ARG A 147 -9.27 7.09 -4.88
N THR A 148 -8.35 6.28 -5.35
CA THR A 148 -7.82 6.37 -6.71
C THR A 148 -8.13 5.09 -7.46
N THR A 149 -8.51 5.20 -8.72
CA THR A 149 -8.73 4.07 -9.63
C THR A 149 -7.67 4.10 -10.71
N VAL A 150 -6.97 2.99 -10.89
CA VAL A 150 -5.97 2.81 -11.95
C VAL A 150 -6.33 1.54 -12.72
N VAL A 151 -6.24 1.59 -14.05
CA VAL A 151 -6.42 0.43 -14.92
C VAL A 151 -5.18 0.24 -15.74
N VAL A 152 -4.66 -0.99 -15.72
CA VAL A 152 -3.53 -1.42 -16.54
C VAL A 152 -4.02 -2.45 -17.55
N GLU A 153 -3.63 -2.28 -18.80
CA GLU A 153 -3.82 -3.24 -19.88
C GLU A 153 -2.48 -3.94 -20.15
N ASN A 154 -2.47 -5.27 -20.05
CA ASN A 154 -1.27 -6.08 -20.33
C ASN A 154 -1.10 -6.29 -21.84
N ALA A 155 -0.05 -7.03 -22.22
CA ALA A 155 0.26 -7.34 -23.63
C ALA A 155 -0.86 -8.15 -24.32
N ASP A 156 -1.62 -8.93 -23.59
CA ASP A 156 -2.75 -9.76 -24.09
C ASP A 156 -4.07 -8.99 -24.09
N HIS A 157 -4.04 -7.65 -23.97
CA HIS A 157 -5.21 -6.79 -23.85
C HIS A 157 -6.13 -7.08 -22.66
N THR A 158 -5.64 -7.84 -21.67
CA THR A 158 -6.36 -8.08 -20.41
C THR A 158 -6.27 -6.85 -19.53
N LYS A 159 -7.42 -6.36 -19.05
CA LYS A 159 -7.51 -5.18 -18.19
C LYS A 159 -7.61 -5.58 -16.74
N VAL A 160 -6.73 -5.04 -15.92
CA VAL A 160 -6.74 -5.18 -14.47
C VAL A 160 -6.96 -3.81 -13.85
N LEU A 161 -8.06 -3.66 -13.08
CA LEU A 161 -8.37 -2.44 -12.36
C LEU A 161 -7.97 -2.62 -10.90
N PHE A 162 -7.37 -1.58 -10.32
CA PHE A 162 -7.07 -1.57 -8.88
C PHE A 162 -7.32 -0.19 -8.29
N ARG A 163 -7.77 -0.19 -7.03
CA ARG A 163 -8.14 1.02 -6.28
C ARG A 163 -7.36 1.11 -5.00
N GLN A 164 -6.77 2.29 -4.74
CA GLN A 164 -6.36 2.67 -3.40
C GLN A 164 -7.57 3.30 -2.71
N ILE A 165 -7.86 2.87 -1.48
CA ILE A 165 -9.00 3.34 -0.71
C ILE A 165 -8.51 3.83 0.64
N ALA A 166 -8.78 5.10 0.97
CA ALA A 166 -8.45 5.69 2.25
C ALA A 166 -9.30 5.09 3.37
N GLY A 167 -8.72 4.90 4.54
CA GLY A 167 -9.45 4.54 5.76
C GLY A 167 -9.76 5.74 6.65
N ALA A 168 -10.37 5.49 7.82
CA ALA A 168 -10.80 6.55 8.75
C ALA A 168 -9.65 7.43 9.27
N VAL A 169 -8.44 6.89 9.37
CA VAL A 169 -7.24 7.60 9.82
C VAL A 169 -6.42 8.10 8.62
N ALA A 170 -6.53 7.44 7.47
CA ALA A 170 -5.89 7.82 6.22
C ALA A 170 -6.60 9.04 5.63
N ARG A 171 -5.94 10.19 5.68
CA ARG A 171 -6.48 11.43 5.10
C ARG A 171 -5.81 11.80 3.78
N ARG A 172 -4.96 10.92 3.22
CA ARG A 172 -4.27 11.24 1.97
C ARG A 172 -3.77 10.00 1.25
N ILE A 173 -4.28 9.81 0.05
CA ILE A 173 -3.75 8.88 -0.94
C ILE A 173 -2.80 9.66 -1.85
N VAL A 174 -1.65 9.07 -2.15
CA VAL A 174 -0.73 9.57 -3.17
C VAL A 174 -0.66 8.51 -4.27
N CYS A 175 -1.05 8.91 -5.47
CA CYS A 175 -0.93 8.11 -6.68
C CYS A 175 0.03 8.83 -7.63
N TYR A 176 1.07 8.13 -8.07
CA TYR A 176 2.04 8.66 -9.03
C TYR A 176 1.70 8.25 -10.45
N SER A 177 0.85 7.23 -10.59
CA SER A 177 0.46 6.64 -11.87
C SER A 177 -0.36 7.63 -12.70
N LYS A 178 0.01 7.77 -13.96
CA LYS A 178 -0.68 8.59 -14.96
C LYS A 178 -1.04 7.73 -16.17
N GLU A 179 -2.03 8.16 -16.92
CA GLU A 179 -2.34 7.54 -18.21
C GLU A 179 -1.12 7.55 -19.13
N ASN A 180 -0.93 6.45 -19.84
CA ASN A 180 0.20 6.15 -20.71
C ASN A 180 1.54 5.85 -20.00
N ASP A 181 1.58 5.76 -18.66
CA ASP A 181 2.76 5.24 -17.95
C ASP A 181 2.93 3.74 -18.19
N ASP A 182 4.18 3.28 -18.15
CA ASP A 182 4.50 1.85 -18.15
C ASP A 182 4.37 1.30 -16.73
N ALA A 183 3.42 0.40 -16.54
CA ALA A 183 3.26 -0.34 -15.30
C ALA A 183 4.20 -1.54 -15.28
N VAL A 184 5.03 -1.65 -14.25
CA VAL A 184 5.89 -2.81 -14.00
C VAL A 184 5.49 -3.44 -12.69
N ALA A 185 5.08 -4.69 -12.72
CA ALA A 185 4.63 -5.44 -11.56
C ALA A 185 5.66 -5.38 -10.41
N GLY A 186 5.19 -5.10 -9.20
CA GLY A 186 6.04 -4.91 -8.02
C GLY A 186 6.69 -3.53 -7.89
N LYS A 187 6.74 -2.68 -8.93
CA LYS A 187 7.18 -1.29 -8.81
C LYS A 187 6.12 -0.42 -8.15
N GLU A 188 6.58 0.60 -7.45
CA GLU A 188 5.75 1.56 -6.73
C GLU A 188 4.93 2.42 -7.71
N TYR A 189 3.61 2.54 -7.44
CA TYR A 189 2.75 3.50 -8.12
C TYR A 189 2.09 4.50 -7.16
N GLY A 190 2.27 4.34 -5.84
CA GLY A 190 1.69 5.24 -4.88
C GLY A 190 1.97 4.89 -3.43
N PHE A 191 1.35 5.66 -2.53
CA PHE A 191 1.46 5.51 -1.09
C PHE A 191 0.14 5.89 -0.42
N ILE A 192 -0.28 5.14 0.61
CA ILE A 192 -1.48 5.48 1.38
C ILE A 192 -1.07 5.76 2.82
N LYS A 193 -1.45 6.95 3.36
CA LYS A 193 -1.09 7.35 4.73
C LYS A 193 -2.13 6.83 5.72
N PHE A 194 -1.73 5.93 6.64
CA PHE A 194 -2.47 5.43 7.82
C PHE A 194 -3.79 4.67 7.56
N GLY A 195 -3.72 3.33 7.55
CA GLY A 195 -4.86 2.42 7.56
C GLY A 195 -5.71 2.50 6.29
N SER A 196 -5.64 1.49 5.45
CA SER A 196 -6.18 1.57 4.10
C SER A 196 -6.53 0.19 3.55
N ARG A 197 -7.14 0.19 2.38
CA ARG A 197 -7.45 -1.00 1.61
C ARG A 197 -7.05 -0.79 0.16
N VAL A 198 -6.60 -1.86 -0.48
CA VAL A 198 -6.44 -1.91 -1.93
C VAL A 198 -7.36 -2.98 -2.46
N ASP A 199 -8.22 -2.60 -3.41
CA ASP A 199 -9.08 -3.52 -4.15
C ASP A 199 -8.46 -3.77 -5.52
N ILE A 200 -8.51 -5.02 -5.97
CA ILE A 200 -8.06 -5.47 -7.29
C ILE A 200 -9.24 -6.15 -7.95
N PHE A 201 -9.52 -5.80 -9.19
CA PHE A 201 -10.61 -6.37 -9.99
C PHE A 201 -10.01 -7.10 -11.17
N LEU A 202 -10.26 -8.41 -11.20
CA LEU A 202 -9.68 -9.37 -12.13
C LEU A 202 -10.75 -10.00 -13.02
N PRO A 203 -10.44 -10.44 -14.24
CA PRO A 203 -11.35 -11.25 -15.05
C PRO A 203 -11.85 -12.49 -14.30
N LEU A 204 -13.05 -12.97 -14.65
CA LEU A 204 -13.68 -14.12 -13.98
C LEU A 204 -12.91 -15.45 -14.16
N ASP A 205 -12.17 -15.57 -15.23
CA ASP A 205 -11.37 -16.75 -15.56
C ASP A 205 -9.97 -16.78 -14.91
N THR A 206 -9.66 -15.78 -14.10
CA THR A 206 -8.38 -15.67 -13.37
C THR A 206 -8.26 -16.77 -12.31
N GLU A 207 -7.12 -17.43 -12.27
CA GLU A 207 -6.79 -18.41 -11.23
C GLU A 207 -6.31 -17.69 -9.97
N ILE A 208 -7.07 -17.82 -8.86
CA ILE A 208 -6.76 -17.16 -7.58
C ILE A 208 -5.93 -18.09 -6.70
N ASN A 209 -4.78 -17.61 -6.21
CA ASN A 209 -3.84 -18.38 -5.39
C ASN A 209 -3.90 -18.03 -3.89
N VAL A 210 -4.85 -17.22 -3.46
CA VAL A 210 -5.03 -16.79 -2.07
C VAL A 210 -6.48 -16.91 -1.65
N LYS A 211 -6.74 -16.94 -0.36
CA LYS A 211 -8.08 -16.98 0.24
C LYS A 211 -8.27 -15.87 1.26
N VAL A 212 -9.51 -15.58 1.61
CA VAL A 212 -9.85 -14.64 2.68
C VAL A 212 -9.18 -15.08 3.98
N GLY A 213 -8.49 -14.14 4.61
CA GLY A 213 -7.70 -14.38 5.83
C GLY A 213 -6.21 -14.50 5.61
N ASP A 214 -5.74 -14.78 4.39
CA ASP A 214 -4.32 -14.91 4.09
C ASP A 214 -3.60 -13.56 4.22
N LYS A 215 -2.35 -13.60 4.68
CA LYS A 215 -1.45 -12.44 4.69
C LYS A 215 -0.78 -12.31 3.35
N THR A 216 -0.65 -11.07 2.88
CA THR A 216 0.03 -10.75 1.62
C THR A 216 1.32 -9.99 1.86
N LYS A 217 2.28 -10.16 0.93
CA LYS A 217 3.55 -9.44 0.90
C LYS A 217 3.67 -8.70 -0.44
N GLY A 218 3.40 -7.40 -0.41
CA GLY A 218 3.34 -6.55 -1.59
C GLY A 218 4.65 -6.53 -2.39
N GLY A 219 4.53 -6.57 -3.71
CA GLY A 219 5.65 -6.55 -4.64
C GLY A 219 6.46 -7.85 -4.73
N ILE A 220 6.05 -8.93 -4.04
CA ILE A 220 6.77 -10.22 -4.05
C ILE A 220 5.80 -11.38 -4.26
N GLN A 221 4.70 -11.40 -3.51
CA GLN A 221 3.83 -12.57 -3.46
C GLN A 221 2.90 -12.60 -4.67
N LYS A 222 2.92 -13.70 -5.40
CA LYS A 222 1.94 -14.02 -6.43
C LYS A 222 0.59 -14.35 -5.77
N ILE A 223 -0.46 -13.63 -6.16
CA ILE A 223 -1.80 -13.78 -5.61
C ILE A 223 -2.82 -14.33 -6.61
N ALA A 224 -2.52 -14.21 -7.90
CA ALA A 224 -3.34 -14.78 -8.96
C ALA A 224 -2.55 -14.96 -10.25
N GLN A 225 -3.13 -15.67 -11.23
CA GLN A 225 -2.62 -15.86 -12.58
C GLN A 225 -3.72 -15.54 -13.58
N LEU A 226 -3.47 -14.58 -14.47
CA LEU A 226 -4.32 -14.28 -15.63
C LEU A 226 -4.19 -15.43 -16.65
N LYS A 227 -5.27 -15.72 -17.36
CA LYS A 227 -5.26 -16.67 -18.47
C LYS A 227 -4.96 -16.00 -19.78
#